data_9399fdc4faebad60aa9d3aa4c4a99b48
#
_entry.id   9399fdc4faebad60aa9d3aa4c4a99b48
#
_cell.length_a   1.000
_cell.length_b   1.000
_cell.length_c   1.000
_cell.angle_alpha   90.00
_cell.angle_beta   90.00
_cell.angle_gamma   90.00
#
_symmetry.space_group_name_H-M   'P 1'
#
loop_
_entity.id
_entity.type
_entity.pdbx_description
1 polymer ?
#
loop_
_entity_poly.entity_id
_entity_poly.type
_entity_poly.pdbx_seq_one_letter_code
_entity_poly.pdbx_strand_id
1 'polypeptide(L)'
;STLQLTLFPYTTLFRSGQPFSDPKYFWSRPSATGAMPYNAAASSGSNQGPLNKALHDAVADRMKALREADPGNTKPVPADLVTASASGLDPHISPAAAEYQVGRVARVRKLDEARLHELVAAHTEGRTFGLLGEPRVNVKGLNLALDAAVAR
;
A
#
# COMPACT_ATOMS: atom_id res chain seq x y z
N SER A 1 12.97 -33.81 6.64
CA SER A 1 12.61 -32.40 6.55
C SER A 1 11.22 -32.27 5.95
N THR A 2 10.26 -32.00 6.80
CA THR A 2 8.84 -31.94 6.48
C THR A 2 8.55 -30.57 5.89
N LEU A 3 8.27 -30.50 4.59
CA LEU A 3 7.67 -29.34 3.94
C LEU A 3 6.25 -29.17 4.51
N GLN A 4 6.08 -28.24 5.46
CA GLN A 4 4.75 -27.75 5.80
C GLN A 4 4.27 -26.85 4.64
N LEU A 5 3.60 -27.48 3.68
CA LEU A 5 2.70 -26.77 2.78
C LEU A 5 1.51 -26.27 3.62
N THR A 6 1.61 -25.05 4.10
CA THR A 6 0.44 -24.36 4.62
C THR A 6 -0.51 -24.10 3.45
N LEU A 7 -1.52 -24.94 3.36
CA LEU A 7 -2.68 -24.80 2.49
C LEU A 7 -3.52 -23.59 2.93
N PHE A 8 -2.98 -22.38 2.73
CA PHE A 8 -3.85 -21.19 2.68
C PHE A 8 -4.42 -21.11 1.27
N PRO A 9 -5.74 -21.01 1.11
CA PRO A 9 -6.31 -20.86 -0.22
C PRO A 9 -5.64 -19.68 -0.94
N TYR A 10 -5.20 -19.90 -2.15
CA TYR A 10 -4.49 -18.94 -3.00
C TYR A 10 -5.20 -17.56 -3.08
N THR A 11 -6.52 -17.56 -2.92
CA THR A 11 -7.37 -16.37 -2.87
C THR A 11 -7.14 -15.48 -1.64
N THR A 12 -6.79 -16.04 -0.48
CA THR A 12 -6.55 -15.27 0.75
C THR A 12 -5.19 -14.56 0.69
N LEU A 13 -4.18 -15.18 0.06
CA LEU A 13 -2.87 -14.58 -0.14
C LEU A 13 -2.90 -13.33 -1.04
N PHE A 14 -3.84 -13.24 -1.98
CA PHE A 14 -3.95 -12.11 -2.90
C PHE A 14 -4.91 -11.00 -2.46
N ARG A 15 -5.79 -11.27 -1.48
CA ARG A 15 -6.83 -10.34 -1.03
C ARG A 15 -6.55 -9.65 0.32
N SER A 16 -5.59 -10.12 1.10
CA SER A 16 -5.28 -9.49 2.39
C SER A 16 -4.21 -8.41 2.22
N GLY A 17 -4.43 -7.25 2.80
CA GLY A 17 -3.41 -6.22 2.95
C GLY A 17 -2.21 -6.80 3.71
N GLN A 18 -1.01 -6.30 3.41
CA GLN A 18 0.23 -6.67 4.09
C GLN A 18 1.03 -5.41 4.40
N PRO A 19 1.69 -5.33 5.57
CA PRO A 19 2.58 -4.23 5.86
C PRO A 19 3.83 -4.36 4.97
N PHE A 20 4.04 -3.38 4.12
CA PHE A 20 5.31 -3.18 3.44
C PHE A 20 6.00 -1.98 4.07
N SER A 21 7.14 -2.17 4.69
CA SER A 21 7.93 -1.11 5.33
C SER A 21 9.30 -0.91 4.66
N ASP A 22 9.73 -1.87 3.83
CA ASP A 22 10.98 -1.77 3.09
C ASP A 22 10.84 -0.71 1.97
N PRO A 23 11.76 0.28 1.88
CA PRO A 23 11.72 1.33 0.85
C PRO A 23 11.71 0.84 -0.59
N LYS A 24 12.15 -0.40 -0.85
CA LYS A 24 12.14 -1.00 -2.20
C LYS A 24 10.76 -1.40 -2.70
N TYR A 25 9.71 -1.38 -1.84
CA TYR A 25 8.35 -1.74 -2.17
C TYR A 25 7.40 -0.55 -2.15
N PHE A 26 6.30 -0.66 -2.89
CA PHE A 26 5.15 0.22 -2.70
C PHE A 26 4.50 -0.09 -1.36
N TRP A 27 4.27 0.93 -0.55
CA TRP A 27 3.62 0.82 0.73
C TRP A 27 2.11 0.89 0.57
N SER A 28 1.39 0.06 1.31
CA SER A 28 -0.06 0.05 1.37
C SER A 28 -0.60 1.09 2.36
N ARG A 29 -1.92 1.25 2.40
CA ARG A 29 -2.58 2.07 3.42
C ARG A 29 -2.28 1.51 4.81
N PRO A 30 -2.12 2.38 5.84
CA PRO A 30 -2.07 1.92 7.22
C PRO A 30 -3.34 1.15 7.59
N SER A 31 -3.23 0.12 8.42
CA SER A 31 -4.37 -0.63 8.93
C SER A 31 -4.73 -0.17 10.33
N ALA A 32 -6.04 0.01 10.60
CA ALA A 32 -6.58 0.30 11.92
C ALA A 32 -7.00 -0.96 12.68
N THR A 33 -6.82 -2.16 12.11
CA THR A 33 -7.20 -3.41 12.78
C THR A 33 -6.33 -3.66 14.00
N GLY A 34 -6.96 -4.02 15.11
CA GLY A 34 -6.48 -4.28 16.49
C GLY A 34 -5.01 -4.65 16.72
N ALA A 35 -4.75 -5.68 17.50
CA ALA A 35 -3.40 -6.03 17.97
C ALA A 35 -2.40 -6.42 16.86
N MET A 36 -2.88 -6.76 15.67
CA MET A 36 -2.06 -7.05 14.48
C MET A 36 -2.59 -6.28 13.26
N PRO A 37 -1.73 -5.54 12.55
CA PRO A 37 -2.12 -4.88 11.30
C PRO A 37 -2.68 -5.90 10.30
N TYR A 38 -3.69 -5.49 9.53
CA TYR A 38 -4.32 -6.30 8.47
C TYR A 38 -4.97 -7.61 8.98
N ASN A 39 -5.43 -7.63 10.23
CA ASN A 39 -6.17 -8.76 10.77
C ASN A 39 -7.62 -8.74 10.28
N ALA A 40 -7.93 -9.62 9.33
CA ALA A 40 -9.29 -9.77 8.77
C ALA A 40 -10.35 -10.17 9.81
N ALA A 41 -9.94 -10.90 10.85
CA ALA A 41 -10.84 -11.34 11.93
C ALA A 41 -11.18 -10.22 12.93
N ALA A 42 -10.47 -9.10 12.88
CA ALA A 42 -10.64 -7.96 13.78
C ALA A 42 -10.79 -6.64 13.01
N SER A 43 -11.52 -6.64 11.89
CA SER A 43 -11.83 -5.43 11.14
C SER A 43 -12.57 -4.45 12.04
N SER A 44 -11.95 -3.30 12.34
CA SER A 44 -12.55 -2.23 13.13
C SER A 44 -11.93 -0.88 12.76
N GLY A 45 -12.76 0.17 12.74
CA GLY A 45 -12.26 1.53 12.54
C GLY A 45 -11.48 2.03 13.76
N SER A 46 -10.60 2.99 13.56
CA SER A 46 -9.94 3.69 14.66
C SER A 46 -10.93 4.52 15.51
N ASN A 47 -12.11 4.81 14.97
CA ASN A 47 -13.16 5.64 15.58
C ASN A 47 -12.67 7.00 16.10
N GLN A 48 -11.63 7.54 15.46
CA GLN A 48 -11.02 8.81 15.82
C GLN A 48 -11.64 9.92 15.00
N GLY A 49 -12.27 10.88 15.69
CA GLY A 49 -12.80 12.08 15.05
C GLY A 49 -11.68 13.02 14.58
N PRO A 50 -12.01 14.00 13.70
CA PRO A 50 -11.02 14.90 13.10
C PRO A 50 -10.26 15.78 14.09
N LEU A 51 -10.79 15.99 15.29
CA LEU A 51 -10.15 16.76 16.37
C LEU A 51 -9.38 15.88 17.36
N ASN A 52 -9.31 14.56 17.14
CA ASN A 52 -8.62 13.66 18.05
C ASN A 52 -7.11 13.81 17.91
N LYS A 53 -6.43 14.16 19.03
CA LYS A 53 -4.98 14.31 19.07
C LYS A 53 -4.24 13.06 18.59
N ALA A 54 -4.70 11.87 18.96
CA ALA A 54 -4.07 10.61 18.56
C ALA A 54 -4.13 10.39 17.03
N LEU A 55 -5.18 10.88 16.36
CA LEU A 55 -5.23 10.86 14.89
C LEU A 55 -4.17 11.79 14.29
N HIS A 56 -4.05 13.01 14.81
CA HIS A 56 -3.06 13.98 14.32
C HIS A 56 -1.64 13.47 14.53
N ASP A 57 -1.33 12.94 15.70
CA ASP A 57 -0.01 12.37 16.00
C ASP A 57 0.31 11.19 15.06
N ALA A 58 -0.62 10.27 14.86
CA ALA A 58 -0.44 9.13 13.95
C ALA A 58 -0.25 9.55 12.49
N VAL A 59 -0.95 10.58 12.03
CA VAL A 59 -0.78 11.15 10.68
C VAL A 59 0.60 11.80 10.57
N ALA A 60 1.02 12.57 11.56
CA ALA A 60 2.33 13.23 11.60
C ALA A 60 3.47 12.21 11.55
N ASP A 61 3.40 11.14 12.33
CA ASP A 61 4.40 10.07 12.34
C ASP A 61 4.50 9.35 10.98
N ARG A 62 3.37 9.07 10.35
CA ARG A 62 3.33 8.45 9.00
C ARG A 62 3.89 9.38 7.93
N MET A 63 3.55 10.66 7.98
CA MET A 63 4.12 11.66 7.07
C MET A 63 5.63 11.76 7.24
N LYS A 64 6.12 11.74 8.48
CA LYS A 64 7.55 11.75 8.80
C LYS A 64 8.24 10.53 8.20
N ALA A 65 7.71 9.33 8.42
CA ALA A 65 8.26 8.09 7.88
C ALA A 65 8.33 8.09 6.34
N LEU A 66 7.28 8.61 5.65
CA LEU A 66 7.27 8.73 4.20
C LEU A 66 8.35 9.71 3.70
N ARG A 67 8.54 10.84 4.38
CA ARG A 67 9.58 11.83 4.03
C ARG A 67 10.99 11.33 4.31
N GLU A 68 11.18 10.58 5.38
CA GLU A 68 12.48 9.95 5.71
C GLU A 68 12.86 8.87 4.68
N ALA A 69 11.86 8.11 4.19
CA ALA A 69 12.09 7.12 3.14
C ALA A 69 12.38 7.75 1.77
N ASP A 70 11.93 8.98 1.53
CA ASP A 70 12.10 9.71 0.28
C ASP A 70 12.37 11.23 0.50
N PRO A 71 13.54 11.61 1.01
CA PRO A 71 13.84 13.00 1.39
C PRO A 71 13.79 13.99 0.21
N GLY A 72 13.96 13.52 -1.03
CA GLY A 72 13.90 14.34 -2.23
C GLY A 72 12.49 14.60 -2.76
N ASN A 73 11.48 13.97 -2.20
CA ASN A 73 10.11 14.08 -2.67
C ASN A 73 9.38 15.26 -2.01
N THR A 74 9.16 16.33 -2.78
CA THR A 74 8.46 17.54 -2.33
C THR A 74 6.97 17.53 -2.64
N LYS A 75 6.45 16.47 -3.29
CA LYS A 75 5.02 16.35 -3.62
C LYS A 75 4.16 16.27 -2.35
N PRO A 76 2.92 16.74 -2.39
CA PRO A 76 1.99 16.58 -1.27
C PRO A 76 1.75 15.08 -1.02
N VAL A 77 1.75 14.69 0.26
CA VAL A 77 1.50 13.29 0.65
C VAL A 77 0.03 12.96 0.44
N PRO A 78 -0.31 11.93 -0.35
CA PRO A 78 -1.68 11.49 -0.51
C PRO A 78 -2.32 11.04 0.80
N ALA A 79 -3.59 11.40 1.02
CA ALA A 79 -4.29 11.16 2.27
C ALA A 79 -4.39 9.66 2.64
N ASP A 80 -4.51 8.79 1.65
CA ASP A 80 -4.63 7.35 1.86
C ASP A 80 -3.33 6.67 2.33
N LEU A 81 -2.17 7.29 2.17
CA LEU A 81 -0.92 6.81 2.77
C LEU A 81 -0.79 7.16 4.26
N VAL A 82 -1.58 8.10 4.76
CA VAL A 82 -1.50 8.56 6.16
C VAL A 82 -2.76 8.27 6.96
N THR A 83 -3.90 7.99 6.29
CA THR A 83 -5.15 7.62 6.94
C THR A 83 -5.33 6.11 6.97
N ALA A 84 -5.76 5.58 8.12
CA ALA A 84 -5.92 4.14 8.30
C ALA A 84 -7.18 3.59 7.63
N SER A 85 -7.05 2.42 7.01
CA SER A 85 -8.19 1.60 6.57
C SER A 85 -8.75 0.80 7.75
N ALA A 86 -10.06 0.73 7.87
CA ALA A 86 -10.75 -0.12 8.84
C ALA A 86 -10.78 -1.61 8.43
N SER A 87 -10.40 -1.90 7.19
CA SER A 87 -10.40 -3.25 6.64
C SER A 87 -9.05 -3.93 6.85
N GLY A 88 -9.08 -5.12 7.43
CA GLY A 88 -7.92 -6.01 7.46
C GLY A 88 -7.61 -6.71 6.14
N LEU A 89 -8.39 -6.44 5.09
CA LEU A 89 -8.30 -7.12 3.78
C LEU A 89 -7.96 -6.19 2.62
N ASP A 90 -7.96 -4.87 2.84
CA ASP A 90 -7.79 -3.89 1.76
C ASP A 90 -6.34 -3.80 1.27
N PRO A 91 -6.00 -4.37 0.08
CA PRO A 91 -4.67 -4.31 -0.49
C PRO A 91 -4.48 -3.08 -1.40
N HIS A 92 -5.42 -2.14 -1.42
CA HIS A 92 -5.47 -1.09 -2.42
C HIS A 92 -5.04 0.26 -1.89
N ILE A 93 -4.43 1.03 -2.79
CA ILE A 93 -4.13 2.47 -2.63
C ILE A 93 -4.68 3.23 -3.83
N SER A 94 -4.78 4.55 -3.71
CA SER A 94 -5.13 5.39 -4.86
C SER A 94 -3.99 5.41 -5.90
N PRO A 95 -4.30 5.66 -7.18
CA PRO A 95 -3.26 5.91 -8.19
C PRO A 95 -2.31 7.02 -7.78
N ALA A 96 -2.82 8.10 -7.14
CA ALA A 96 -1.99 9.19 -6.64
C ALA A 96 -1.00 8.72 -5.58
N ALA A 97 -1.39 7.79 -4.70
CA ALA A 97 -0.50 7.22 -3.69
C ALA A 97 0.56 6.28 -4.30
N ALA A 98 0.24 5.57 -5.38
CA ALA A 98 1.22 4.80 -6.12
C ALA A 98 2.22 5.71 -6.82
N GLU A 99 1.75 6.72 -7.56
CA GLU A 99 2.57 7.71 -8.27
C GLU A 99 3.50 8.50 -7.33
N TYR A 100 3.04 8.82 -6.11
CA TYR A 100 3.86 9.46 -5.09
C TYR A 100 5.11 8.64 -4.74
N GLN A 101 5.01 7.31 -4.81
CA GLN A 101 6.05 6.36 -4.39
C GLN A 101 6.99 5.93 -5.53
N VAL A 102 6.65 6.19 -6.81
CA VAL A 102 7.42 5.73 -7.98
C VAL A 102 8.88 6.15 -7.91
N GLY A 103 9.17 7.43 -7.66
CA GLY A 103 10.55 7.92 -7.62
C GLY A 103 11.42 7.26 -6.55
N ARG A 104 10.85 6.99 -5.36
CA ARG A 104 11.54 6.24 -4.30
C ARG A 104 11.87 4.82 -4.73
N VAL A 105 10.88 4.10 -5.23
CA VAL A 105 11.03 2.69 -5.63
C VAL A 105 12.00 2.57 -6.81
N ALA A 106 11.90 3.47 -7.81
CA ALA A 106 12.82 3.54 -8.95
C ALA A 106 14.28 3.66 -8.50
N ARG A 107 14.52 4.63 -7.61
CA ARG A 107 15.88 4.91 -7.10
C ARG A 107 16.43 3.73 -6.29
N VAL A 108 15.64 3.13 -5.39
CA VAL A 108 16.09 2.04 -4.52
C VAL A 108 16.32 0.75 -5.34
N ARG A 109 15.46 0.48 -6.32
CA ARG A 109 15.54 -0.70 -7.19
C ARG A 109 16.46 -0.51 -8.39
N LYS A 110 16.93 0.72 -8.65
CA LYS A 110 17.71 1.09 -9.84
C LYS A 110 16.96 0.75 -11.14
N LEU A 111 15.68 1.01 -11.16
CA LEU A 111 14.79 0.83 -12.31
C LEU A 111 14.45 2.19 -12.92
N ASP A 112 14.09 2.18 -14.20
CA ASP A 112 13.54 3.35 -14.88
C ASP A 112 12.15 3.68 -14.34
N GLU A 113 11.89 4.96 -14.04
CA GLU A 113 10.57 5.43 -13.61
C GLU A 113 9.48 5.14 -14.66
N ALA A 114 9.79 5.25 -15.95
CA ALA A 114 8.86 4.94 -17.03
C ALA A 114 8.35 3.49 -16.92
N ARG A 115 9.24 2.56 -16.60
CA ARG A 115 8.88 1.16 -16.39
C ARG A 115 7.97 0.97 -15.18
N LEU A 116 8.19 1.73 -14.11
CA LEU A 116 7.34 1.68 -12.93
C LEU A 116 5.97 2.29 -13.17
N HIS A 117 5.86 3.38 -13.94
CA HIS A 117 4.58 3.95 -14.37
C HIS A 117 3.75 2.92 -15.17
N GLU A 118 4.39 2.18 -16.10
CA GLU A 118 3.72 1.09 -16.83
C GLU A 118 3.20 0.00 -15.88
N LEU A 119 4.01 -0.42 -14.89
CA LEU A 119 3.60 -1.42 -13.90
C LEU A 119 2.44 -0.92 -13.03
N VAL A 120 2.47 0.32 -12.58
CA VAL A 120 1.37 0.94 -11.83
C VAL A 120 0.10 0.97 -12.67
N ALA A 121 0.19 1.41 -13.93
CA ALA A 121 -0.94 1.45 -14.85
C ALA A 121 -1.54 0.05 -15.08
N ALA A 122 -0.70 -0.98 -15.27
CA ALA A 122 -1.13 -2.37 -15.47
C ALA A 122 -1.83 -2.97 -14.23
N HIS A 123 -1.53 -2.45 -13.03
CA HIS A 123 -2.14 -2.91 -11.76
C HIS A 123 -3.19 -1.92 -11.22
N THR A 124 -3.58 -0.95 -12.03
CA THR A 124 -4.65 -0.01 -11.71
C THR A 124 -5.99 -0.58 -12.19
N GLU A 125 -6.85 -0.88 -11.24
CA GLU A 125 -8.23 -1.25 -11.50
C GLU A 125 -9.07 0.01 -11.70
N GLY A 126 -9.77 0.10 -12.83
CA GLY A 126 -10.68 1.20 -13.12
C GLY A 126 -11.97 1.12 -12.31
N ARG A 127 -12.89 2.07 -12.57
CA ARG A 127 -14.24 2.08 -11.97
C ARG A 127 -15.03 0.86 -12.46
N THR A 128 -15.77 0.24 -11.57
CA THR A 128 -16.69 -0.85 -11.90
C THR A 128 -17.76 -0.33 -12.87
N PHE A 129 -17.89 -0.97 -14.02
CA PHE A 129 -18.75 -0.53 -15.14
C PHE A 129 -18.50 0.92 -15.61
N GLY A 130 -17.31 1.48 -15.34
CA GLY A 130 -16.97 2.86 -15.70
C GLY A 130 -17.62 3.95 -14.82
N LEU A 131 -18.50 3.59 -13.92
CA LEU A 131 -19.35 4.52 -13.13
C LEU A 131 -19.15 4.40 -11.63
N LEU A 132 -18.99 3.17 -11.10
CA LEU A 132 -19.00 2.90 -9.66
C LEU A 132 -17.59 2.75 -9.08
N GLY A 133 -17.35 3.41 -7.94
CA GLY A 133 -16.08 3.35 -7.22
C GLY A 133 -15.04 4.32 -7.79
N GLU A 134 -13.88 4.32 -7.16
CA GLU A 134 -12.72 5.10 -7.61
C GLU A 134 -11.64 4.16 -8.14
N PRO A 135 -10.80 4.60 -9.09
CA PRO A 135 -9.63 3.83 -9.53
C PRO A 135 -8.72 3.50 -8.36
N ARG A 136 -8.22 2.28 -8.34
CA ARG A 136 -7.39 1.78 -7.24
C ARG A 136 -6.26 0.89 -7.76
N VAL A 137 -5.15 0.86 -7.03
CA VAL A 137 -3.96 0.07 -7.35
C VAL A 137 -3.82 -1.05 -6.33
N ASN A 138 -3.74 -2.29 -6.79
CA ASN A 138 -3.46 -3.44 -5.95
C ASN A 138 -1.96 -3.50 -5.61
N VAL A 139 -1.59 -3.03 -4.42
CA VAL A 139 -0.19 -2.92 -3.97
C VAL A 139 0.52 -4.26 -3.94
N LYS A 140 -0.18 -5.32 -3.51
CA LYS A 140 0.42 -6.64 -3.44
C LYS A 140 0.73 -7.21 -4.81
N GLY A 141 -0.22 -7.13 -5.74
CA GLY A 141 -0.02 -7.54 -7.13
C GLY A 141 1.13 -6.74 -7.78
N LEU A 142 1.15 -5.43 -7.54
CA LEU A 142 2.20 -4.53 -8.03
C LEU A 142 3.58 -4.92 -7.50
N ASN A 143 3.72 -5.18 -6.20
CA ASN A 143 5.01 -5.57 -5.60
C ASN A 143 5.50 -6.94 -6.09
N LEU A 144 4.59 -7.89 -6.30
CA LEU A 144 4.95 -9.20 -6.90
C LEU A 144 5.45 -9.04 -8.35
N ALA A 145 4.77 -8.21 -9.14
CA ALA A 145 5.20 -7.92 -10.51
C ALA A 145 6.54 -7.17 -10.54
N LEU A 146 6.77 -6.29 -9.59
CA LEU A 146 8.03 -5.58 -9.40
C LEU A 146 9.18 -6.55 -9.12
N ASP A 147 9.00 -7.54 -8.26
CA ASP A 147 10.01 -8.56 -7.97
C ASP A 147 10.29 -9.44 -9.20
N ALA A 148 9.26 -9.81 -9.95
CA ALA A 148 9.41 -10.56 -11.20
C ALA A 148 10.13 -9.76 -12.31
N ALA A 149 9.99 -8.44 -12.32
CA ALA A 149 10.66 -7.56 -13.30
C ALA A 149 12.17 -7.40 -13.03
N VAL A 150 12.59 -7.54 -11.78
CA VAL A 150 14.02 -7.45 -11.38
C VAL A 150 14.75 -8.79 -11.57
N ALA A 151 14.03 -9.90 -11.57
CA ALA A 151 14.60 -11.24 -11.74
C ALA A 151 14.96 -11.60 -13.20
N ARG A 152 14.72 -10.70 -14.14
CA ARG A 152 15.08 -10.83 -15.57
C ARG A 152 16.22 -9.92 -15.95
#